data_ee52ecb15b2d93bb6f0dba409dabd94f
#
_entry.id   ee52ecb15b2d93bb6f0dba409dabd94f
#
_cell.length_a   1.000
_cell.length_b   1.000
_cell.length_c   1.000
_cell.angle_alpha   90.00
_cell.angle_beta   90.00
_cell.angle_gamma   90.00
#
_symmetry.space_group_name_H-M   'P 1'
#
loop_
_entity.id
_entity.type
_entity.pdbx_description
1 polymer ?
#
loop_
_entity_poly.entity_id
_entity_poly.type
_entity_poly.pdbx_seq_one_letter_code
_entity_poly.pdbx_strand_id
1 'polypeptide(L)'
;MKQNIYDNPIFFHQYKTLRQKAYNYNRLLEQPTMKALTPPLTNLQVLDIGCGMGDFAKYCIDHQAKHVTALDVSSNMLSVAKQEHAHPQIDYQLQAIEDYEAPSASFDCITSSLSLHYVKDFDAVIGQIAHMLRPNGVFIFSVEHPIATARHTTDDNWVYDDNHQRLHYAVDHYQEEGLREQTWLVDGVVKYHRTIATLVNTLITHGLTIDKIVEPIPSTAAIQQLPSIEKELRRPSFLFIKAKK
;
A
#
# COMPACT_ATOMS: atom_id res chain seq x y z
N MET A 1 1.69 -0.26 -20.48
CA MET A 1 2.67 0.72 -19.96
C MET A 1 2.37 0.84 -18.48
N LYS A 2 3.37 0.62 -17.62
CA LYS A 2 3.20 0.78 -16.17
C LYS A 2 3.09 2.26 -15.87
N GLN A 3 2.07 2.67 -15.09
CA GLN A 3 1.93 4.07 -14.71
C GLN A 3 2.99 4.42 -13.67
N ASN A 4 3.79 5.45 -13.95
CA ASN A 4 4.70 6.06 -13.01
C ASN A 4 4.27 7.51 -12.74
N ILE A 5 3.14 7.67 -12.03
CA ILE A 5 2.59 9.00 -11.73
C ILE A 5 3.49 9.79 -10.78
N TYR A 6 4.29 9.10 -9.96
CA TYR A 6 5.17 9.72 -8.97
C TYR A 6 6.40 10.43 -9.60
N ASP A 7 6.68 10.21 -10.89
CA ASP A 7 7.67 10.99 -11.63
C ASP A 7 7.04 12.19 -12.37
N ASN A 8 5.70 12.39 -12.30
CA ASN A 8 5.07 13.63 -12.69
C ASN A 8 5.46 14.73 -11.70
N PRO A 9 6.09 15.85 -12.13
CA PRO A 9 6.63 16.86 -11.22
C PRO A 9 5.57 17.52 -10.31
N ILE A 10 4.35 17.75 -10.85
CA ILE A 10 3.25 18.36 -10.10
C ILE A 10 2.76 17.39 -9.03
N PHE A 11 2.51 16.13 -9.43
CA PHE A 11 2.09 15.08 -8.51
C PHE A 11 3.12 14.88 -7.40
N PHE A 12 4.38 14.70 -7.76
CA PHE A 12 5.46 14.44 -6.81
C PHE A 12 5.59 15.56 -5.78
N HIS A 13 5.56 16.83 -6.22
CA HIS A 13 5.64 17.99 -5.31
C HIS A 13 4.48 18.01 -4.32
N GLN A 14 3.25 17.82 -4.79
CA GLN A 14 2.05 17.82 -3.96
C GLN A 14 2.05 16.60 -3.00
N TYR A 15 2.45 15.43 -3.49
CA TYR A 15 2.54 14.22 -2.67
C TYR A 15 3.61 14.37 -1.56
N LYS A 16 4.79 14.88 -1.90
CA LYS A 16 5.85 15.16 -0.91
C LYS A 16 5.35 16.13 0.16
N THR A 17 4.68 17.21 -0.23
CA THR A 17 4.06 18.15 0.69
C THR A 17 3.02 17.49 1.60
N LEU A 18 2.18 16.60 1.04
CA LEU A 18 1.20 15.84 1.83
C LEU A 18 1.90 14.94 2.87
N ARG A 19 2.96 14.25 2.47
CA ARG A 19 3.72 13.33 3.35
C ARG A 19 4.46 14.08 4.46
N GLN A 20 4.90 15.31 4.21
CA GLN A 20 5.60 16.14 5.19
C GLN A 20 4.67 16.75 6.26
N LYS A 21 3.35 16.78 6.04
CA LYS A 21 2.40 17.22 7.06
C LYS A 21 2.55 16.37 8.33
N ALA A 22 2.54 17.03 9.49
CA ALA A 22 2.65 16.36 10.79
C ALA A 22 1.58 15.28 10.96
N TYR A 23 0.37 15.57 10.49
CA TYR A 23 -0.78 14.66 10.55
C TYR A 23 -1.33 14.39 9.16
N ASN A 24 -1.34 13.14 8.76
CA ASN A 24 -1.92 12.65 7.53
C ASN A 24 -2.36 11.19 7.70
N TYR A 25 -3.14 10.66 6.75
CA TYR A 25 -3.69 9.30 6.80
C TYR A 25 -2.61 8.21 6.90
N ASN A 26 -1.47 8.40 6.22
CA ASN A 26 -0.38 7.43 6.30
C ASN A 26 0.19 7.37 7.73
N ARG A 27 0.48 8.51 8.35
CA ARG A 27 1.08 8.56 9.70
C ARG A 27 0.13 8.13 10.79
N LEU A 28 -1.16 8.46 10.66
CA LEU A 28 -2.14 8.24 11.74
C LEU A 28 -2.86 6.90 11.64
N LEU A 29 -2.89 6.28 10.47
CA LEU A 29 -3.69 5.08 10.25
C LEU A 29 -2.91 3.97 9.52
N GLU A 30 -2.33 4.25 8.36
CA GLU A 30 -1.70 3.24 7.51
C GLU A 30 -0.42 2.69 8.13
N GLN A 31 0.56 3.52 8.42
CA GLN A 31 1.87 3.09 8.95
C GLN A 31 1.77 2.42 10.33
N PRO A 32 0.98 2.92 11.30
CA PRO A 32 0.80 2.21 12.57
C PRO A 32 0.25 0.79 12.38
N THR A 33 -0.70 0.61 11.46
CA THR A 33 -1.30 -0.69 11.17
C THR A 33 -0.29 -1.62 10.48
N MET A 34 0.45 -1.12 9.47
CA MET A 34 1.50 -1.88 8.80
C MET A 34 2.55 -2.38 9.81
N LYS A 35 3.04 -1.49 10.68
CA LYS A 35 4.02 -1.82 11.72
C LYS A 35 3.48 -2.83 12.74
N ALA A 36 2.22 -2.71 13.14
CA ALA A 36 1.58 -3.66 14.07
C ALA A 36 1.40 -5.06 13.48
N LEU A 37 1.27 -5.19 12.15
CA LEU A 37 1.17 -6.47 11.45
C LEU A 37 2.55 -7.09 11.17
N THR A 38 3.60 -6.29 11.16
CA THR A 38 4.97 -6.73 10.85
C THR A 38 5.49 -7.66 11.96
N PRO A 39 6.08 -8.82 11.62
CA PRO A 39 6.68 -9.71 12.61
C PRO A 39 7.98 -9.08 13.18
N PRO A 40 8.55 -9.63 14.26
CA PRO A 40 9.91 -9.29 14.66
C PRO A 40 10.89 -9.45 13.50
N LEU A 41 11.66 -8.39 13.19
CA LEU A 41 12.45 -8.32 11.96
C LEU A 41 13.92 -8.75 12.14
N THR A 42 14.33 -9.08 13.35
CA THR A 42 15.72 -9.41 13.68
C THR A 42 16.29 -10.50 12.76
N ASN A 43 17.36 -10.15 12.04
CA ASN A 43 18.06 -10.99 11.06
C ASN A 43 17.24 -11.43 9.83
N LEU A 44 16.09 -10.84 9.55
CA LEU A 44 15.27 -11.18 8.39
C LEU A 44 15.77 -10.52 7.10
N GLN A 45 15.62 -11.23 5.97
CA GLN A 45 15.71 -10.69 4.61
C GLN A 45 14.33 -10.14 4.25
N VAL A 46 14.24 -8.85 3.95
CA VAL A 46 12.97 -8.16 3.66
C VAL A 46 12.95 -7.67 2.21
N LEU A 47 11.80 -7.81 1.55
CA LEU A 47 11.50 -7.14 0.29
C LEU A 47 10.39 -6.11 0.55
N ASP A 48 10.65 -4.84 0.23
CA ASP A 48 9.68 -3.74 0.34
C ASP A 48 9.26 -3.29 -1.06
N ILE A 49 8.03 -3.61 -1.46
CA ILE A 49 7.49 -3.38 -2.81
C ILE A 49 6.75 -2.05 -2.84
N GLY A 50 7.19 -1.12 -3.72
CA GLY A 50 6.68 0.24 -3.75
C GLY A 50 7.15 1.03 -2.54
N CYS A 51 8.44 1.00 -2.25
CA CYS A 51 9.03 1.54 -1.02
C CYS A 51 8.92 3.07 -0.89
N GLY A 52 8.56 3.77 -1.97
CA GLY A 52 8.42 5.21 -1.99
C GLY A 52 9.68 5.94 -1.53
N MET A 53 9.53 6.82 -0.54
CA MET A 53 10.64 7.60 0.04
C MET A 53 11.48 6.80 1.06
N GLY A 54 11.25 5.48 1.23
CA GLY A 54 12.11 4.60 2.03
C GLY A 54 11.79 4.56 3.53
N ASP A 55 10.71 5.18 3.98
CA ASP A 55 10.33 5.22 5.41
C ASP A 55 10.22 3.81 6.03
N PHE A 56 9.58 2.87 5.32
CA PHE A 56 9.38 1.52 5.83
C PHE A 56 10.66 0.66 5.72
N ALA A 57 11.43 0.83 4.65
CA ALA A 57 12.75 0.18 4.52
C ALA A 57 13.68 0.59 5.68
N LYS A 58 13.71 1.88 6.02
CA LYS A 58 14.46 2.39 7.20
C LYS A 58 13.92 1.82 8.51
N TYR A 59 12.59 1.77 8.69
CA TYR A 59 11.97 1.13 9.85
C TYR A 59 12.43 -0.33 10.00
N CYS A 60 12.52 -1.09 8.91
CA CYS A 60 12.98 -2.47 8.98
C CYS A 60 14.42 -2.59 9.51
N ILE A 61 15.32 -1.73 9.05
CA ILE A 61 16.71 -1.71 9.53
C ILE A 61 16.80 -1.27 10.99
N ASP A 62 16.04 -0.26 11.40
CA ASP A 62 15.99 0.19 12.80
C ASP A 62 15.47 -0.92 13.74
N HIS A 63 14.73 -1.89 13.19
CA HIS A 63 14.25 -3.08 13.89
C HIS A 63 15.07 -4.34 13.54
N GLN A 64 16.37 -4.14 13.20
CA GLN A 64 17.38 -5.17 13.09
C GLN A 64 17.17 -6.16 11.91
N ALA A 65 16.45 -5.78 10.85
CA ALA A 65 16.44 -6.56 9.63
C ALA A 65 17.88 -6.74 9.14
N LYS A 66 18.19 -7.93 8.62
CA LYS A 66 19.52 -8.23 8.09
C LYS A 66 19.80 -7.46 6.80
N HIS A 67 18.81 -7.35 5.95
CA HIS A 67 18.90 -6.66 4.67
C HIS A 67 17.50 -6.31 4.17
N VAL A 68 17.37 -5.20 3.48
CA VAL A 68 16.13 -4.77 2.81
C VAL A 68 16.43 -4.53 1.34
N THR A 69 15.75 -5.26 0.47
CA THR A 69 15.62 -4.92 -0.95
C THR A 69 14.37 -4.05 -1.09
N ALA A 70 14.52 -2.85 -1.61
CA ALA A 70 13.46 -1.85 -1.67
C ALA A 70 13.22 -1.42 -3.12
N LEU A 71 12.06 -1.80 -3.68
CA LEU A 71 11.71 -1.55 -5.08
C LEU A 71 10.75 -0.36 -5.19
N ASP A 72 10.99 0.51 -6.15
CA ASP A 72 10.03 1.51 -6.59
C ASP A 72 10.20 1.80 -8.08
N VAL A 73 9.12 2.20 -8.74
CA VAL A 73 9.12 2.57 -10.17
C VAL A 73 9.49 4.04 -10.39
N SER A 74 9.51 4.85 -9.33
CA SER A 74 9.77 6.29 -9.38
C SER A 74 11.21 6.63 -9.03
N SER A 75 11.89 7.22 -9.98
CA SER A 75 13.23 7.77 -9.76
C SER A 75 13.24 8.91 -8.75
N ASN A 76 12.20 9.73 -8.72
CA ASN A 76 12.04 10.82 -7.76
C ASN A 76 11.88 10.31 -6.33
N MET A 77 11.08 9.25 -6.13
CA MET A 77 10.91 8.62 -4.83
C MET A 77 12.23 8.04 -4.32
N LEU A 78 12.91 7.27 -5.17
CA LEU A 78 14.19 6.66 -4.79
C LEU A 78 15.31 7.68 -4.57
N SER A 79 15.28 8.83 -5.25
CA SER A 79 16.22 9.91 -4.98
C SER A 79 16.07 10.42 -3.53
N VAL A 80 14.83 10.63 -3.08
CA VAL A 80 14.56 11.03 -1.69
C VAL A 80 14.95 9.90 -0.71
N ALA A 81 14.56 8.66 -1.01
CA ALA A 81 14.90 7.50 -0.17
C ALA A 81 16.41 7.37 0.05
N LYS A 82 17.20 7.48 -1.02
CA LYS A 82 18.67 7.42 -0.96
C LYS A 82 19.28 8.62 -0.25
N GLN A 83 18.64 9.79 -0.31
CA GLN A 83 19.12 11.00 0.38
C GLN A 83 18.79 10.96 1.89
N GLU A 84 17.58 10.57 2.26
CA GLU A 84 17.07 10.66 3.64
C GLU A 84 17.29 9.38 4.45
N HIS A 85 17.35 8.21 3.78
CA HIS A 85 17.37 6.89 4.40
C HIS A 85 18.46 5.96 3.85
N ALA A 86 19.59 6.54 3.37
CA ALA A 86 20.73 5.72 2.94
C ALA A 86 21.23 4.83 4.08
N HIS A 87 21.40 3.55 3.80
CA HIS A 87 21.97 2.59 4.74
C HIS A 87 22.63 1.42 3.99
N PRO A 88 23.79 0.90 4.40
CA PRO A 88 24.51 -0.16 3.67
C PRO A 88 23.71 -1.48 3.57
N GLN A 89 22.71 -1.68 4.42
CA GLN A 89 21.84 -2.85 4.40
C GLN A 89 20.52 -2.61 3.64
N ILE A 90 20.33 -1.44 3.00
CA ILE A 90 19.17 -1.18 2.14
C ILE A 90 19.66 -1.06 0.69
N ASP A 91 19.12 -1.92 -0.17
CA ASP A 91 19.33 -1.87 -1.61
C ASP A 91 18.09 -1.28 -2.31
N TYR A 92 18.19 0.00 -2.71
CA TYR A 92 17.14 0.71 -3.43
C TYR A 92 17.26 0.47 -4.94
N GLN A 93 16.28 -0.20 -5.54
CA GLN A 93 16.24 -0.56 -6.95
C GLN A 93 15.10 0.14 -7.69
N LEU A 94 15.43 0.79 -8.82
CA LEU A 94 14.45 1.38 -9.74
C LEU A 94 13.84 0.27 -10.61
N GLN A 95 12.83 -0.40 -10.07
CA GLN A 95 12.24 -1.56 -10.72
C GLN A 95 10.79 -1.77 -10.29
N ALA A 96 9.95 -2.17 -11.26
CA ALA A 96 8.59 -2.61 -10.96
C ALA A 96 8.60 -4.06 -10.45
N ILE A 97 7.66 -4.38 -9.55
CA ILE A 97 7.54 -5.74 -9.04
C ILE A 97 7.26 -6.76 -10.14
N GLU A 98 6.49 -6.38 -11.16
CA GLU A 98 6.14 -7.26 -12.29
C GLU A 98 7.37 -7.69 -13.12
N ASP A 99 8.49 -6.95 -13.02
CA ASP A 99 9.75 -7.25 -13.73
C ASP A 99 10.85 -7.73 -12.78
N TYR A 100 10.56 -7.78 -11.48
CA TYR A 100 11.55 -8.17 -10.47
C TYR A 100 11.60 -9.70 -10.34
N GLU A 101 12.79 -10.24 -10.46
CA GLU A 101 13.03 -11.67 -10.28
C GLU A 101 14.04 -11.89 -9.16
N ALA A 102 13.77 -12.86 -8.32
CA ALA A 102 14.68 -13.36 -7.30
C ALA A 102 14.56 -14.90 -7.20
N PRO A 103 15.60 -15.57 -6.71
CA PRO A 103 15.52 -17.01 -6.47
C PRO A 103 14.35 -17.37 -5.54
N SER A 104 13.88 -18.62 -5.66
CA SER A 104 12.87 -19.15 -4.75
C SER A 104 13.34 -19.04 -3.30
N ALA A 105 12.41 -18.74 -2.39
CA ALA A 105 12.68 -18.67 -0.96
C ALA A 105 13.83 -17.70 -0.57
N SER A 106 13.85 -16.50 -1.18
CA SER A 106 14.85 -15.46 -0.92
C SER A 106 14.51 -14.60 0.30
N PHE A 107 13.23 -14.39 0.60
CA PHE A 107 12.79 -13.43 1.62
C PHE A 107 12.01 -14.08 2.75
N ASP A 108 12.26 -13.61 3.97
CA ASP A 108 11.55 -14.01 5.18
C ASP A 108 10.26 -13.18 5.35
N CYS A 109 10.30 -11.91 4.91
CA CYS A 109 9.18 -10.98 4.96
C CYS A 109 9.12 -10.18 3.66
N ILE A 110 7.93 -10.12 3.07
CA ILE A 110 7.65 -9.24 1.92
C ILE A 110 6.57 -8.26 2.33
N THR A 111 6.76 -6.99 2.01
CA THR A 111 5.81 -5.92 2.34
C THR A 111 5.45 -5.09 1.12
N SER A 112 4.24 -4.53 1.12
CA SER A 112 3.81 -3.55 0.12
C SER A 112 2.80 -2.59 0.74
N SER A 113 3.18 -1.32 0.84
CA SER A 113 2.32 -0.27 1.39
C SER A 113 1.69 0.56 0.28
N LEU A 114 0.37 0.43 0.09
CA LEU A 114 -0.42 1.22 -0.86
C LEU A 114 0.14 1.25 -2.30
N SER A 115 0.69 0.13 -2.78
CA SER A 115 1.25 0.05 -4.13
C SER A 115 0.58 -0.99 -5.04
N LEU A 116 0.09 -2.12 -4.51
CA LEU A 116 -0.43 -3.21 -5.35
C LEU A 116 -1.75 -2.91 -6.08
N HIS A 117 -2.47 -1.87 -5.69
CA HIS A 117 -3.64 -1.43 -6.46
C HIS A 117 -3.25 -0.72 -7.77
N TYR A 118 -1.98 -0.40 -8.00
CA TYR A 118 -1.47 0.06 -9.29
C TYR A 118 -1.07 -1.08 -10.24
N VAL A 119 -0.94 -2.30 -9.74
CA VAL A 119 -0.54 -3.48 -10.52
C VAL A 119 -1.72 -3.99 -11.33
N LYS A 120 -1.53 -4.14 -12.66
CA LYS A 120 -2.57 -4.66 -13.57
C LYS A 120 -2.78 -6.16 -13.38
N ASP A 121 -1.72 -6.94 -13.39
CA ASP A 121 -1.75 -8.40 -13.25
C ASP A 121 -1.42 -8.80 -11.81
N PHE A 122 -2.42 -8.70 -10.94
CA PHE A 122 -2.27 -9.02 -9.53
C PHE A 122 -1.99 -10.51 -9.31
N ASP A 123 -2.62 -11.37 -10.11
CA ASP A 123 -2.44 -12.82 -9.99
C ASP A 123 -0.98 -13.23 -10.24
N ALA A 124 -0.40 -12.76 -11.35
CA ALA A 124 1.01 -13.03 -11.67
C ALA A 124 1.96 -12.51 -10.57
N VAL A 125 1.72 -11.30 -10.05
CA VAL A 125 2.55 -10.71 -9.00
C VAL A 125 2.42 -11.49 -7.68
N ILE A 126 1.23 -11.97 -7.30
CA ILE A 126 1.08 -12.81 -6.11
C ILE A 126 1.80 -14.15 -6.29
N GLY A 127 1.76 -14.74 -7.49
CA GLY A 127 2.54 -15.95 -7.81
C GLY A 127 4.06 -15.74 -7.62
N GLN A 128 4.59 -14.61 -8.10
CA GLN A 128 5.99 -14.23 -7.90
C GLN A 128 6.32 -14.03 -6.40
N ILE A 129 5.47 -13.33 -5.66
CA ILE A 129 5.64 -13.11 -4.22
C ILE A 129 5.65 -14.45 -3.48
N ALA A 130 4.69 -15.35 -3.78
CA ALA A 130 4.65 -16.68 -3.19
C ALA A 130 5.90 -17.51 -3.52
N HIS A 131 6.44 -17.39 -4.74
CA HIS A 131 7.70 -18.04 -5.14
C HIS A 131 8.89 -17.53 -4.31
N MET A 132 9.01 -16.21 -4.14
CA MET A 132 10.12 -15.56 -3.45
C MET A 132 10.10 -15.71 -1.93
N LEU A 133 8.93 -15.94 -1.33
CA LEU A 133 8.79 -16.18 0.11
C LEU A 133 9.40 -17.52 0.52
N ARG A 134 10.11 -17.53 1.64
CA ARG A 134 10.56 -18.74 2.34
C ARG A 134 9.38 -19.49 2.94
N PRO A 135 9.52 -20.80 3.21
CA PRO A 135 8.58 -21.53 4.08
C PRO A 135 8.44 -20.79 5.42
N ASN A 136 7.21 -20.59 5.88
CA ASN A 136 6.83 -19.76 7.03
C ASN A 136 7.10 -18.24 6.86
N GLY A 137 7.51 -17.80 5.68
CA GLY A 137 7.67 -16.38 5.36
C GLY A 137 6.32 -15.64 5.39
N VAL A 138 6.39 -14.34 5.66
CA VAL A 138 5.21 -13.49 5.85
C VAL A 138 5.10 -12.49 4.72
N PHE A 139 3.91 -12.37 4.14
CA PHE A 139 3.55 -11.31 3.20
C PHE A 139 2.51 -10.38 3.83
N ILE A 140 2.78 -9.08 3.83
CA ILE A 140 1.87 -8.06 4.37
C ILE A 140 1.72 -6.96 3.33
N PHE A 141 0.48 -6.62 3.00
CA PHE A 141 0.26 -5.48 2.13
C PHE A 141 -0.96 -4.68 2.53
N SER A 142 -0.95 -3.41 2.16
CA SER A 142 -2.11 -2.53 2.19
C SER A 142 -2.49 -2.08 0.79
N VAL A 143 -3.78 -1.93 0.57
CA VAL A 143 -4.37 -1.34 -0.65
C VAL A 143 -5.43 -0.33 -0.26
N GLU A 144 -5.78 0.54 -1.20
CA GLU A 144 -7.03 1.28 -1.05
C GLU A 144 -8.19 0.29 -0.92
N HIS A 145 -9.09 0.55 0.02
CA HIS A 145 -10.19 -0.38 0.30
C HIS A 145 -11.09 -0.56 -0.93
N PRO A 146 -11.52 -1.78 -1.27
CA PRO A 146 -12.36 -2.03 -2.44
C PRO A 146 -13.65 -1.20 -2.49
N ILE A 147 -14.26 -0.88 -1.35
CA ILE A 147 -15.43 0.03 -1.36
C ILE A 147 -15.07 1.47 -1.79
N ALA A 148 -13.83 1.89 -1.61
CA ALA A 148 -13.37 3.22 -2.05
C ALA A 148 -13.02 3.26 -3.52
N THR A 149 -12.59 2.12 -4.11
CA THR A 149 -12.20 2.03 -5.51
C THR A 149 -13.29 1.51 -6.44
N ALA A 150 -14.46 1.11 -5.92
CA ALA A 150 -15.52 0.45 -6.68
C ALA A 150 -16.08 1.32 -7.80
N ARG A 151 -16.44 2.57 -7.52
CA ARG A 151 -17.11 3.46 -8.50
C ARG A 151 -16.18 3.91 -9.62
N HIS A 152 -16.77 4.13 -10.79
CA HIS A 152 -16.07 4.68 -11.97
C HIS A 152 -15.93 6.21 -11.93
N THR A 153 -16.67 6.90 -11.04
CA THR A 153 -16.66 8.36 -10.95
C THR A 153 -15.49 8.86 -10.14
N THR A 154 -15.03 10.07 -10.46
CA THR A 154 -13.95 10.77 -9.75
C THR A 154 -14.46 11.58 -8.56
N ASP A 155 -15.78 11.68 -8.37
CA ASP A 155 -16.42 12.51 -7.35
C ASP A 155 -16.27 11.93 -5.95
N ASP A 156 -16.50 12.77 -4.96
CA ASP A 156 -16.64 12.33 -3.56
C ASP A 156 -17.84 11.37 -3.47
N ASN A 157 -17.59 10.16 -2.99
CA ASN A 157 -18.62 9.13 -2.84
C ASN A 157 -19.55 9.38 -1.62
N TRP A 158 -19.29 10.41 -0.85
CA TRP A 158 -20.17 10.79 0.25
C TRP A 158 -21.40 11.53 -0.28
N VAL A 159 -22.58 11.08 0.15
CA VAL A 159 -23.84 11.76 -0.10
C VAL A 159 -24.13 12.67 1.09
N TYR A 160 -24.54 13.90 0.82
CA TYR A 160 -24.80 14.93 1.81
C TYR A 160 -26.27 15.35 1.78
N ASP A 161 -26.78 15.80 2.92
CA ASP A 161 -28.07 16.49 3.01
C ASP A 161 -27.95 17.97 2.62
N ASP A 162 -29.11 18.69 2.67
CA ASP A 162 -29.18 20.13 2.35
C ASP A 162 -28.37 21.01 3.31
N ASN A 163 -27.99 20.48 4.48
CA ASN A 163 -27.19 21.16 5.50
C ASN A 163 -25.67 20.77 5.37
N HIS A 164 -25.26 20.10 4.29
CA HIS A 164 -23.91 19.59 4.06
C HIS A 164 -23.44 18.57 5.13
N GLN A 165 -24.38 17.84 5.76
CA GLN A 165 -24.04 16.74 6.65
C GLN A 165 -23.97 15.42 5.88
N ARG A 166 -22.97 14.60 6.18
CA ARG A 166 -22.77 13.29 5.52
C ARG A 166 -23.87 12.32 5.91
N LEU A 167 -24.70 11.95 4.94
CA LEU A 167 -25.76 10.95 5.11
C LEU A 167 -25.20 9.52 5.03
N HIS A 168 -24.57 9.16 3.93
CA HIS A 168 -24.01 7.83 3.70
C HIS A 168 -22.90 7.89 2.66
N TYR A 169 -22.16 6.80 2.55
CA TYR A 169 -21.15 6.56 1.51
C TYR A 169 -21.76 5.71 0.40
N ALA A 170 -21.78 6.20 -0.83
CA ALA A 170 -22.33 5.49 -1.97
C ALA A 170 -21.31 4.49 -2.50
N VAL A 171 -21.71 3.22 -2.59
CA VAL A 171 -20.94 2.15 -3.22
C VAL A 171 -21.71 1.64 -4.43
N ASP A 172 -21.06 1.59 -5.59
CA ASP A 172 -21.63 1.04 -6.81
C ASP A 172 -20.50 0.38 -7.63
N HIS A 173 -20.86 -0.46 -8.61
CA HIS A 173 -19.91 -1.16 -9.49
C HIS A 173 -18.88 -2.06 -8.75
N TYR A 174 -19.18 -2.49 -7.53
CA TYR A 174 -18.26 -3.28 -6.71
C TYR A 174 -17.87 -4.63 -7.36
N GLN A 175 -18.76 -5.24 -8.12
CA GLN A 175 -18.47 -6.50 -8.81
C GLN A 175 -17.79 -6.31 -10.19
N GLU A 176 -17.71 -5.08 -10.66
CA GLU A 176 -17.07 -4.75 -11.93
C GLU A 176 -15.59 -4.44 -11.71
N GLU A 177 -14.77 -5.48 -11.65
CA GLU A 177 -13.33 -5.31 -11.45
C GLU A 177 -12.62 -4.70 -12.66
N GLY A 178 -11.45 -4.16 -12.46
CA GLY A 178 -10.59 -3.64 -13.51
C GLY A 178 -10.15 -2.20 -13.31
N LEU A 179 -9.80 -1.56 -14.41
CA LEU A 179 -9.21 -0.22 -14.41
C LEU A 179 -10.18 0.83 -13.89
N ARG A 180 -9.63 1.71 -13.05
CA ARG A 180 -10.25 2.95 -12.58
C ARG A 180 -9.30 4.11 -12.85
N GLU A 181 -9.84 5.16 -13.42
CA GLU A 181 -9.13 6.43 -13.58
C GLU A 181 -9.70 7.44 -12.60
N GLN A 182 -8.84 8.13 -11.87
CA GLN A 182 -9.24 9.06 -10.82
C GLN A 182 -8.45 10.35 -10.90
N THR A 183 -9.03 11.44 -10.43
CA THR A 183 -8.33 12.67 -10.09
C THR A 183 -7.85 12.59 -8.66
N TRP A 184 -6.53 12.43 -8.46
CA TRP A 184 -5.90 12.53 -7.16
C TRP A 184 -4.59 13.31 -7.29
N LEU A 185 -4.56 14.53 -6.75
CA LEU A 185 -3.50 15.51 -6.93
C LEU A 185 -3.33 15.98 -8.39
N VAL A 186 -3.48 15.09 -9.37
CA VAL A 186 -3.56 15.36 -10.82
C VAL A 186 -4.60 14.44 -11.44
N ASP A 187 -5.02 14.74 -12.68
CA ASP A 187 -5.90 13.88 -13.44
C ASP A 187 -5.18 12.65 -14.00
N GLY A 188 -5.94 11.61 -14.32
CA GLY A 188 -5.42 10.43 -15.02
C GLY A 188 -4.65 9.44 -14.12
N VAL A 189 -4.86 9.47 -12.81
CA VAL A 189 -4.28 8.46 -11.92
C VAL A 189 -5.03 7.14 -12.09
N VAL A 190 -4.33 6.13 -12.62
CA VAL A 190 -4.89 4.81 -12.91
C VAL A 190 -4.67 3.86 -11.74
N LYS A 191 -5.72 3.15 -11.34
CA LYS A 191 -5.71 2.07 -10.35
C LYS A 191 -6.52 0.89 -10.87
N TYR A 192 -6.39 -0.25 -10.23
CA TYR A 192 -7.17 -1.43 -10.54
C TYR A 192 -8.04 -1.81 -9.35
N HIS A 193 -9.34 -1.65 -9.52
CA HIS A 193 -10.32 -2.13 -8.55
C HIS A 193 -10.37 -3.66 -8.56
N ARG A 194 -10.36 -4.25 -7.37
CA ARG A 194 -10.57 -5.67 -7.12
C ARG A 194 -11.48 -5.83 -5.91
N THR A 195 -12.34 -6.83 -5.93
CA THR A 195 -13.14 -7.17 -4.75
C THR A 195 -12.26 -7.74 -3.63
N ILE A 196 -12.72 -7.70 -2.39
CA ILE A 196 -12.05 -8.39 -1.27
C ILE A 196 -11.93 -9.88 -1.59
N ALA A 197 -12.96 -10.46 -2.22
CA ALA A 197 -12.95 -11.88 -2.61
C ALA A 197 -11.80 -12.20 -3.56
N THR A 198 -11.58 -11.38 -4.59
CA THR A 198 -10.46 -11.57 -5.52
C THR A 198 -9.12 -11.41 -4.81
N LEU A 199 -8.94 -10.36 -3.99
CA LEU A 199 -7.69 -10.16 -3.25
C LEU A 199 -7.35 -11.37 -2.36
N VAL A 200 -8.32 -11.90 -1.62
CA VAL A 200 -8.12 -13.04 -0.71
C VAL A 200 -7.93 -14.34 -1.47
N ASN A 201 -8.79 -14.63 -2.44
CA ASN A 201 -8.76 -15.92 -3.15
C ASN A 201 -7.49 -16.07 -4.01
N THR A 202 -6.98 -14.98 -4.59
CA THR A 202 -5.69 -15.02 -5.32
C THR A 202 -4.55 -15.45 -4.39
N LEU A 203 -4.46 -14.94 -3.17
CA LEU A 203 -3.46 -15.39 -2.19
C LEU A 203 -3.59 -16.88 -1.89
N ILE A 204 -4.81 -17.36 -1.65
CA ILE A 204 -5.09 -18.78 -1.35
C ILE A 204 -4.71 -19.66 -2.56
N THR A 205 -5.05 -19.25 -3.77
CA THR A 205 -4.72 -19.98 -5.01
C THR A 205 -3.21 -20.18 -5.18
N HIS A 206 -2.41 -19.19 -4.77
CA HIS A 206 -0.94 -19.29 -4.79
C HIS A 206 -0.34 -19.94 -3.52
N GLY A 207 -1.15 -20.63 -2.71
CA GLY A 207 -0.68 -21.40 -1.57
C GLY A 207 -0.34 -20.59 -0.32
N LEU A 208 -0.80 -19.32 -0.25
CA LEU A 208 -0.63 -18.49 0.93
C LEU A 208 -1.83 -18.67 1.89
N THR A 209 -1.55 -18.81 3.17
CA THR A 209 -2.56 -18.90 4.22
C THR A 209 -2.83 -17.51 4.79
N ILE A 210 -4.08 -17.06 4.80
CA ILE A 210 -4.47 -15.78 5.39
C ILE A 210 -4.32 -15.83 6.92
N ASP A 211 -3.49 -14.96 7.46
CA ASP A 211 -3.27 -14.81 8.91
C ASP A 211 -4.20 -13.74 9.50
N LYS A 212 -4.32 -12.58 8.82
CA LYS A 212 -5.22 -11.49 9.22
C LYS A 212 -5.71 -10.68 8.03
N ILE A 213 -6.93 -10.18 8.16
CA ILE A 213 -7.49 -9.08 7.36
C ILE A 213 -7.81 -7.96 8.33
N VAL A 214 -7.37 -6.72 8.04
CA VAL A 214 -7.55 -5.57 8.93
C VAL A 214 -8.08 -4.38 8.15
N GLU A 215 -9.15 -3.81 8.65
CA GLU A 215 -9.70 -2.52 8.25
C GLU A 215 -9.40 -1.55 9.41
N PRO A 216 -8.41 -0.67 9.26
CA PRO A 216 -7.93 0.11 10.39
C PRO A 216 -8.95 1.17 10.84
N ILE A 217 -9.10 1.29 12.15
CA ILE A 217 -9.96 2.27 12.79
C ILE A 217 -9.07 3.34 13.46
N PRO A 218 -9.33 4.65 13.22
CA PRO A 218 -8.54 5.71 13.85
C PRO A 218 -8.77 5.74 15.37
N SER A 219 -7.67 5.93 16.11
CA SER A 219 -7.76 6.16 17.56
C SER A 219 -8.37 7.53 17.87
N THR A 220 -8.88 7.71 19.10
CA THR A 220 -9.37 9.00 19.58
C THR A 220 -8.31 10.10 19.43
N ALA A 221 -7.05 9.78 19.72
CA ALA A 221 -5.94 10.72 19.55
C ALA A 221 -5.73 11.11 18.08
N ALA A 222 -5.84 10.16 17.14
CA ALA A 222 -5.75 10.44 15.71
C ALA A 222 -6.88 11.36 15.23
N ILE A 223 -8.11 11.17 15.74
CA ILE A 223 -9.27 12.03 15.42
C ILE A 223 -9.05 13.45 15.96
N GLN A 224 -8.50 13.60 17.17
CA GLN A 224 -8.17 14.91 17.73
C GLN A 224 -7.10 15.65 16.90
N GLN A 225 -6.10 14.93 16.40
CA GLN A 225 -5.01 15.49 15.58
C GLN A 225 -5.45 15.82 14.16
N LEU A 226 -6.33 15.02 13.58
CA LEU A 226 -6.86 15.18 12.22
C LEU A 226 -8.37 14.87 12.21
N PRO A 227 -9.25 15.83 12.52
CA PRO A 227 -10.70 15.57 12.60
C PRO A 227 -11.31 14.96 11.34
N SER A 228 -10.75 15.26 10.16
CA SER A 228 -11.23 14.69 8.90
C SER A 228 -11.10 13.16 8.81
N ILE A 229 -10.27 12.52 9.66
CA ILE A 229 -10.10 11.06 9.70
C ILE A 229 -11.27 10.34 10.39
N GLU A 230 -12.13 11.06 11.12
CA GLU A 230 -13.30 10.48 11.81
C GLU A 230 -14.22 9.72 10.86
N LYS A 231 -14.28 10.11 9.59
CA LYS A 231 -15.07 9.41 8.57
C LYS A 231 -14.67 7.93 8.38
N GLU A 232 -13.45 7.57 8.78
CA GLU A 232 -12.97 6.19 8.75
C GLU A 232 -13.67 5.27 9.75
N LEU A 233 -14.35 5.83 10.76
CA LEU A 233 -15.27 5.08 11.65
C LEU A 233 -16.51 4.56 10.92
N ARG A 234 -16.86 5.15 9.78
CA ARG A 234 -18.04 4.81 9.00
C ARG A 234 -17.72 4.04 7.72
N ARG A 235 -16.51 4.22 7.19
CA ARG A 235 -16.06 3.62 5.95
C ARG A 235 -14.53 3.56 5.91
N PRO A 236 -13.91 2.37 5.84
CA PRO A 236 -12.46 2.23 5.76
C PRO A 236 -11.92 2.75 4.41
N SER A 237 -10.79 3.48 4.45
CA SER A 237 -10.04 3.86 3.24
C SER A 237 -9.04 2.80 2.83
N PHE A 238 -8.58 1.98 3.76
CA PHE A 238 -7.52 1.00 3.55
C PHE A 238 -7.95 -0.40 3.97
N LEU A 239 -7.46 -1.37 3.23
CA LEU A 239 -7.53 -2.79 3.57
C LEU A 239 -6.12 -3.33 3.70
N PHE A 240 -5.87 -4.07 4.78
CA PHE A 240 -4.62 -4.79 4.99
C PHE A 240 -4.87 -6.29 4.97
N ILE A 241 -3.96 -7.01 4.34
CA ILE A 241 -3.95 -8.47 4.38
C ILE A 241 -2.55 -8.93 4.80
N LYS A 242 -2.52 -9.82 5.78
CA LYS A 242 -1.33 -10.56 6.20
C LYS A 242 -1.53 -12.02 5.88
N ALA A 243 -0.57 -12.59 5.17
CA ALA A 243 -0.59 -14.00 4.78
C ALA A 243 0.77 -14.65 5.09
N LYS A 244 0.78 -15.99 5.12
CA LYS A 244 1.97 -16.82 5.35
C LYS A 244 2.08 -17.89 4.28
N LYS A 245 3.31 -18.24 3.94
CA LYS A 245 3.62 -19.37 3.07
C LYS A 245 3.79 -20.66 3.87
#